data_525ed8f626cfff141ead494d46038920
#
_entry.id   525ed8f626cfff141ead494d46038920
#
_cell.length_a   1.000
_cell.length_b   1.000
_cell.length_c   1.000
_cell.angle_alpha   90.00
_cell.angle_beta   90.00
_cell.angle_gamma   90.00
#
_symmetry.space_group_name_H-M   'P 1'
#
loop_
_entity.id
_entity.type
_entity.pdbx_description
1 polymer ?
#
loop_
_entity_poly.entity_id
_entity_poly.type
_entity_poly.pdbx_seq_one_letter_code
_entity_poly.pdbx_strand_id
1 'polypeptide(L)'
;SHRITPYLPMATVMNNSMFYGYGNLLLVYLMLIILLKVFASSATNGGGGCGGIFAPSLYLGCIAGFVFSHFSNDFAFSAYLPEKNFALMGMAGVMSGVMHAPLTGVFLIAELTGGYDLFLPLMIVSVSSYLTIIAFEPHSIYSMRLAKKGQLLTHHKDKAVLTLMKMENVVEKDFVVVHPEMDLGELVKAIAASHRNVFPVTDKKTGELLGIVLLDDIRNIMFRQELYHRFTVNKLMTS
;
A
#
# COMPACT_ATOMS: atom_id res chain seq x y z
N SER A 1 15.98 45.88 -6.75
CA SER A 1 14.59 45.94 -6.26
C SER A 1 13.70 45.14 -7.21
N HIS A 2 13.54 43.84 -6.94
CA HIS A 2 12.54 43.01 -7.61
C HIS A 2 11.17 43.40 -7.04
N ARG A 3 10.38 44.11 -7.82
CA ARG A 3 8.95 44.26 -7.57
C ARG A 3 8.31 42.89 -7.82
N ILE A 4 8.03 42.18 -6.75
CA ILE A 4 7.10 41.05 -6.78
C ILE A 4 5.78 41.67 -7.21
N THR A 5 5.30 41.33 -8.39
CA THR A 5 3.94 41.66 -8.83
C THR A 5 2.97 41.15 -7.78
N PRO A 6 2.14 42.00 -7.17
CA PRO A 6 1.18 41.50 -6.20
C PRO A 6 0.31 40.51 -6.91
N TYR A 7 0.20 39.29 -6.37
CA TYR A 7 -0.80 38.34 -6.79
C TYR A 7 -2.13 39.08 -6.81
N LEU A 8 -2.78 39.16 -7.97
CA LEU A 8 -4.10 39.75 -8.08
C LEU A 8 -4.97 39.08 -7.02
N PRO A 9 -5.44 39.79 -5.98
CA PRO A 9 -6.29 39.16 -5.00
C PRO A 9 -7.52 38.61 -5.72
N MET A 10 -8.00 37.44 -5.30
CA MET A 10 -9.20 36.79 -5.87
C MET A 10 -10.37 37.82 -5.97
N ALA A 11 -10.45 38.73 -5.00
CA ALA A 11 -11.37 39.86 -5.01
C ALA A 11 -11.27 40.76 -6.29
N THR A 12 -10.07 40.94 -6.86
CA THR A 12 -9.89 41.74 -8.09
C THR A 12 -10.30 40.97 -9.34
N VAL A 13 -10.11 39.66 -9.35
CA VAL A 13 -10.61 38.78 -10.41
C VAL A 13 -12.13 38.69 -10.35
N MET A 14 -12.72 38.66 -9.15
CA MET A 14 -14.16 38.66 -8.94
C MET A 14 -14.79 40.01 -9.31
N ASN A 15 -14.12 41.12 -9.02
CA ASN A 15 -14.65 42.48 -9.34
C ASN A 15 -14.70 42.79 -10.84
N ASN A 16 -13.86 42.11 -11.64
CA ASN A 16 -13.85 42.22 -13.10
C ASN A 16 -14.55 41.06 -13.82
N SER A 17 -15.17 40.14 -13.09
CA SER A 17 -15.82 38.98 -13.69
C SER A 17 -17.28 39.21 -13.94
N MET A 18 -17.83 38.40 -14.85
CA MET A 18 -19.24 38.32 -15.21
C MET A 18 -20.17 38.00 -14.00
N PHE A 19 -19.61 37.75 -12.82
CA PHE A 19 -20.31 37.33 -11.59
C PHE A 19 -20.49 38.46 -10.56
N TYR A 20 -20.10 39.68 -10.89
CA TYR A 20 -20.33 40.83 -10.01
C TYR A 20 -21.83 41.07 -9.81
N GLY A 21 -22.30 40.88 -8.58
CA GLY A 21 -23.72 40.98 -8.22
C GLY A 21 -24.46 39.63 -8.11
N TYR A 22 -23.80 38.49 -8.45
CA TYR A 22 -24.40 37.16 -8.37
C TYR A 22 -23.58 36.24 -7.45
N GLY A 23 -23.39 36.61 -6.17
CA GLY A 23 -22.64 35.81 -5.21
C GLY A 23 -23.11 34.35 -5.12
N ASN A 24 -24.42 34.14 -5.10
CA ASN A 24 -25.00 32.79 -5.13
C ASN A 24 -24.66 31.98 -6.38
N LEU A 25 -24.57 32.63 -7.55
CA LEU A 25 -24.21 31.97 -8.80
C LEU A 25 -22.73 31.52 -8.78
N LEU A 26 -21.85 32.33 -8.20
CA LEU A 26 -20.45 31.98 -8.00
C LEU A 26 -20.31 30.72 -7.10
N LEU A 27 -21.04 30.66 -6.00
CA LEU A 27 -21.01 29.49 -5.11
C LEU A 27 -21.49 28.23 -5.83
N VAL A 28 -22.59 28.32 -6.60
CA VAL A 28 -23.08 27.19 -7.40
C VAL A 28 -22.03 26.73 -8.41
N TYR A 29 -21.41 27.69 -9.11
CA TYR A 29 -20.35 27.41 -10.08
C TYR A 29 -19.13 26.70 -9.43
N LEU A 30 -18.66 27.17 -8.28
CA LEU A 30 -17.56 26.57 -7.55
C LEU A 30 -17.90 25.16 -7.04
N MET A 31 -19.12 24.94 -6.55
CA MET A 31 -19.61 23.62 -6.16
C MET A 31 -19.66 22.66 -7.34
N LEU A 32 -20.10 23.14 -8.50
CA LEU A 32 -20.09 22.36 -9.75
C LEU A 32 -18.66 21.97 -10.14
N ILE A 33 -17.70 22.90 -10.03
CA ILE A 33 -16.28 22.62 -10.27
C ILE A 33 -15.79 21.50 -9.36
N ILE A 34 -16.10 21.54 -8.05
CA ILE A 34 -15.70 20.48 -7.09
C ILE A 34 -16.19 19.12 -7.60
N LEU A 35 -17.48 19.00 -7.94
CA LEU A 35 -18.06 17.75 -8.41
C LEU A 35 -17.43 17.28 -9.72
N LEU A 36 -17.36 18.13 -10.73
CA LEU A 36 -16.82 17.79 -12.05
C LEU A 36 -15.33 17.44 -11.97
N LYS A 37 -14.56 18.09 -11.10
CA LYS A 37 -13.11 17.82 -10.95
C LYS A 37 -12.84 16.45 -10.38
N VAL A 38 -13.66 15.98 -9.43
CA VAL A 38 -13.57 14.61 -8.89
C VAL A 38 -13.80 13.60 -10.01
N PHE A 39 -14.85 13.79 -10.83
CA PHE A 39 -15.11 12.92 -11.97
C PHE A 39 -13.98 12.94 -13.00
N ALA A 40 -13.50 14.14 -13.36
CA ALA A 40 -12.42 14.28 -14.33
C ALA A 40 -11.13 13.58 -13.86
N SER A 41 -10.76 13.74 -12.60
CA SER A 41 -9.57 13.09 -12.02
C SER A 41 -9.72 11.57 -11.98
N SER A 42 -10.90 11.07 -11.61
CA SER A 42 -11.21 9.65 -11.58
C SER A 42 -11.22 9.04 -12.99
N ALA A 43 -11.83 9.70 -13.95
CA ALA A 43 -11.89 9.26 -15.35
C ALA A 43 -10.49 9.22 -15.99
N THR A 44 -9.66 10.23 -15.74
CA THR A 44 -8.27 10.26 -16.23
C THR A 44 -7.46 9.06 -15.72
N ASN A 45 -7.52 8.80 -14.41
CA ASN A 45 -6.80 7.70 -13.81
C ASN A 45 -7.39 6.33 -14.19
N GLY A 46 -8.71 6.23 -14.32
CA GLY A 46 -9.41 5.02 -14.74
C GLY A 46 -9.20 4.68 -16.21
N GLY A 47 -9.08 5.69 -17.06
CA GLY A 47 -8.80 5.54 -18.48
C GLY A 47 -7.33 5.27 -18.84
N GLY A 48 -6.47 5.05 -17.84
CA GLY A 48 -5.05 4.74 -18.05
C GLY A 48 -4.16 5.98 -18.21
N GLY A 49 -4.69 7.18 -17.97
CA GLY A 49 -3.91 8.41 -17.98
C GLY A 49 -2.97 8.50 -16.76
N CYS A 50 -1.78 9.04 -16.97
CA CYS A 50 -0.79 9.28 -15.92
C CYS A 50 -1.15 10.56 -15.15
N GLY A 51 -2.22 10.52 -14.32
CA GLY A 51 -2.68 11.64 -13.52
C GLY A 51 -2.30 11.50 -12.04
N GLY A 52 -1.68 12.53 -11.46
CA GLY A 52 -1.47 12.59 -10.02
C GLY A 52 -2.76 12.99 -9.28
N ILE A 53 -2.95 12.46 -8.07
CA ILE A 53 -4.10 12.81 -7.21
C ILE A 53 -3.76 14.01 -6.30
N PHE A 54 -2.51 14.27 -6.09
CA PHE A 54 -2.01 15.28 -5.16
C PHE A 54 -2.51 16.71 -5.50
N ALA A 55 -2.17 17.21 -6.69
CA ALA A 55 -2.57 18.56 -7.11
C ALA A 55 -4.08 18.75 -7.20
N PRO A 56 -4.86 17.81 -7.77
CA PRO A 56 -6.32 17.86 -7.71
C PRO A 56 -6.89 17.93 -6.29
N SER A 57 -6.30 17.21 -5.32
CA SER A 57 -6.75 17.24 -3.91
C SER A 57 -6.53 18.61 -3.28
N LEU A 58 -5.36 19.21 -3.49
CA LEU A 58 -5.07 20.56 -3.00
C LEU A 58 -6.04 21.60 -3.61
N TYR A 59 -6.28 21.51 -4.93
CA TYR A 59 -7.19 22.40 -5.62
C TYR A 59 -8.63 22.29 -5.09
N LEU A 60 -9.12 21.06 -4.90
CA LEU A 60 -10.45 20.82 -4.32
C LEU A 60 -10.54 21.35 -2.90
N GLY A 61 -9.51 21.15 -2.09
CA GLY A 61 -9.43 21.67 -0.73
C GLY A 61 -9.46 23.19 -0.69
N CYS A 62 -8.72 23.83 -1.59
CA CYS A 62 -8.69 25.30 -1.73
C CYS A 62 -10.10 25.84 -2.00
N ILE A 63 -10.79 25.30 -3.00
CA ILE A 63 -12.14 25.75 -3.36
C ILE A 63 -13.13 25.45 -2.23
N ALA A 64 -13.08 24.27 -1.64
CA ALA A 64 -13.99 23.90 -0.54
C ALA A 64 -13.83 24.83 0.68
N GLY A 65 -12.58 25.14 1.07
CA GLY A 65 -12.32 26.10 2.15
C GLY A 65 -12.79 27.51 1.83
N PHE A 66 -12.57 27.97 0.60
CA PHE A 66 -13.05 29.26 0.13
C PHE A 66 -14.59 29.34 0.15
N VAL A 67 -15.26 28.35 -0.45
CA VAL A 67 -16.74 28.27 -0.48
C VAL A 67 -17.31 28.26 0.94
N PHE A 68 -16.70 27.49 1.85
CA PHE A 68 -17.14 27.47 3.26
C PHE A 68 -17.05 28.83 3.92
N SER A 69 -15.93 29.53 3.76
CA SER A 69 -15.74 30.87 4.35
C SER A 69 -16.71 31.88 3.75
N HIS A 70 -16.83 31.91 2.43
CA HIS A 70 -17.70 32.84 1.73
C HIS A 70 -19.18 32.64 2.10
N PHE A 71 -19.63 31.38 2.09
CA PHE A 71 -20.98 31.03 2.54
C PHE A 71 -21.24 31.42 3.99
N SER A 72 -20.25 31.17 4.88
CA SER A 72 -20.40 31.52 6.30
C SER A 72 -20.45 33.04 6.52
N ASN A 73 -19.71 33.82 5.75
CA ASN A 73 -19.74 35.28 5.80
C ASN A 73 -21.09 35.87 5.32
N ASP A 74 -21.70 35.25 4.29
CA ASP A 74 -23.01 35.66 3.77
C ASP A 74 -24.14 35.36 4.76
N PHE A 75 -24.07 34.29 5.53
CA PHE A 75 -25.06 33.87 6.53
C PHE A 75 -24.91 34.53 7.90
N ALA A 76 -24.13 35.62 8.02
CA ALA A 76 -24.00 36.46 9.20
C ALA A 76 -23.61 35.72 10.51
N PHE A 77 -22.58 34.88 10.43
CA PHE A 77 -21.85 34.54 11.64
C PHE A 77 -21.18 35.81 12.17
N SER A 78 -21.26 36.03 13.49
CA SER A 78 -20.80 37.27 14.16
C SER A 78 -19.29 37.58 13.99
N ALA A 79 -18.53 36.73 13.32
CA ALA A 79 -17.12 36.88 13.07
C ALA A 79 -16.82 36.76 11.55
N TYR A 80 -16.09 37.73 11.01
CA TYR A 80 -15.58 37.68 9.63
C TYR A 80 -14.54 36.56 9.51
N LEU A 81 -14.76 35.65 8.58
CA LEU A 81 -13.86 34.52 8.27
C LEU A 81 -12.99 34.88 7.05
N PRO A 82 -11.65 35.03 7.20
CA PRO A 82 -10.79 35.37 6.09
C PRO A 82 -10.74 34.25 5.04
N GLU A 83 -11.24 34.48 3.86
CA GLU A 83 -11.36 33.48 2.77
C GLU A 83 -10.03 32.84 2.41
N LYS A 84 -8.95 33.63 2.38
CA LYS A 84 -7.59 33.15 2.12
C LYS A 84 -7.15 32.10 3.14
N ASN A 85 -7.39 32.31 4.43
CA ASN A 85 -6.98 31.40 5.49
C ASN A 85 -7.77 30.09 5.44
N PHE A 86 -9.07 30.20 5.21
CA PHE A 86 -9.93 29.02 5.08
C PHE A 86 -9.63 28.21 3.81
N ALA A 87 -9.27 28.87 2.70
CA ALA A 87 -8.78 28.16 1.51
C ALA A 87 -7.52 27.33 1.80
N LEU A 88 -6.56 27.90 2.54
CA LEU A 88 -5.34 27.21 2.94
C LEU A 88 -5.61 26.04 3.91
N MET A 89 -6.49 26.28 4.89
CA MET A 89 -6.93 25.20 5.81
C MET A 89 -7.67 24.09 5.07
N GLY A 90 -8.50 24.43 4.09
CA GLY A 90 -9.17 23.45 3.24
C GLY A 90 -8.19 22.60 2.43
N MET A 91 -7.14 23.22 1.88
CA MET A 91 -6.05 22.47 1.19
C MET A 91 -5.40 21.44 2.10
N ALA A 92 -5.01 21.85 3.32
CA ALA A 92 -4.39 20.95 4.30
C ALA A 92 -5.35 19.85 4.75
N GLY A 93 -6.63 20.18 4.98
CA GLY A 93 -7.64 19.23 5.41
C GLY A 93 -7.92 18.15 4.37
N VAL A 94 -8.20 18.53 3.12
CA VAL A 94 -8.46 17.55 2.04
C VAL A 94 -7.22 16.70 1.76
N MET A 95 -6.04 17.28 1.77
CA MET A 95 -4.80 16.54 1.60
C MET A 95 -4.60 15.51 2.72
N SER A 96 -4.81 15.91 3.96
CA SER A 96 -4.68 15.02 5.12
C SER A 96 -5.64 13.84 5.06
N GLY A 97 -6.89 14.08 4.65
CA GLY A 97 -7.89 13.03 4.49
C GLY A 97 -7.58 12.07 3.34
N VAL A 98 -7.17 12.58 2.17
CA VAL A 98 -6.91 11.75 0.98
C VAL A 98 -5.62 10.93 1.13
N MET A 99 -4.56 11.55 1.66
CA MET A 99 -3.23 10.93 1.74
C MET A 99 -2.97 10.19 3.05
N HIS A 100 -3.81 10.39 4.08
CA HIS A 100 -3.57 9.96 5.47
C HIS A 100 -2.25 10.51 6.03
N ALA A 101 -1.91 11.74 5.69
CA ALA A 101 -0.64 12.38 6.02
C ALA A 101 -0.86 13.81 6.58
N PRO A 102 -1.39 13.95 7.81
CA PRO A 102 -1.74 15.26 8.39
C PRO A 102 -0.53 16.19 8.52
N LEU A 103 0.63 15.67 8.95
CA LEU A 103 1.84 16.48 9.07
C LEU A 103 2.32 17.01 7.71
N THR A 104 2.24 16.18 6.67
CA THR A 104 2.60 16.60 5.31
C THR A 104 1.70 17.74 4.83
N GLY A 105 0.40 17.67 5.11
CA GLY A 105 -0.55 18.74 4.80
C GLY A 105 -0.19 20.06 5.49
N VAL A 106 0.09 20.00 6.80
CA VAL A 106 0.44 21.19 7.59
C VAL A 106 1.74 21.83 7.09
N PHE A 107 2.82 21.06 7.01
CA PHE A 107 4.13 21.59 6.63
C PHE A 107 4.17 22.07 5.18
N LEU A 108 3.50 21.38 4.26
CA LEU A 108 3.42 21.78 2.87
C LEU A 108 2.77 23.17 2.74
N ILE A 109 1.63 23.39 3.42
CA ILE A 109 0.93 24.68 3.31
C ILE A 109 1.71 25.78 4.03
N ALA A 110 2.33 25.50 5.18
CA ALA A 110 3.20 26.44 5.87
C ALA A 110 4.38 26.87 4.98
N GLU A 111 5.02 25.92 4.29
CA GLU A 111 6.13 26.21 3.37
C GLU A 111 5.69 26.98 2.12
N LEU A 112 4.57 26.59 1.51
CA LEU A 112 4.02 27.31 0.35
C LEU A 112 3.62 28.76 0.65
N THR A 113 3.21 29.04 1.89
CA THR A 113 2.82 30.39 2.32
C THR A 113 3.99 31.20 2.85
N GLY A 114 5.14 30.57 3.07
CA GLY A 114 6.35 31.18 3.63
C GLY A 114 6.18 31.66 5.07
N GLY A 115 5.22 31.09 5.83
CA GLY A 115 4.94 31.47 7.21
C GLY A 115 4.22 30.42 8.02
N TYR A 116 4.39 30.48 9.34
CA TYR A 116 3.81 29.55 10.30
C TYR A 116 2.64 30.15 11.10
N ASP A 117 2.12 31.31 10.68
CA ASP A 117 1.06 32.02 11.40
C ASP A 117 -0.25 31.18 11.53
N LEU A 118 -0.50 30.35 10.51
CA LEU A 118 -1.66 29.46 10.47
C LEU A 118 -1.36 28.04 10.97
N PHE A 119 -0.18 27.80 11.57
CA PHE A 119 0.28 26.45 11.92
C PHE A 119 -0.71 25.72 12.85
N LEU A 120 -1.18 26.37 13.91
CA LEU A 120 -2.13 25.78 14.85
C LEU A 120 -3.50 25.47 14.18
N PRO A 121 -4.14 26.40 13.47
CA PRO A 121 -5.35 26.09 12.70
C PRO A 121 -5.15 24.95 11.67
N LEU A 122 -4.03 24.94 10.95
CA LEU A 122 -3.70 23.89 9.99
C LEU A 122 -3.60 22.52 10.68
N MET A 123 -2.95 22.45 11.85
CA MET A 123 -2.86 21.22 12.64
C MET A 123 -4.23 20.69 13.04
N ILE A 124 -5.08 21.57 13.59
CA ILE A 124 -6.42 21.19 14.04
C ILE A 124 -7.24 20.63 12.88
N VAL A 125 -7.29 21.33 11.77
CA VAL A 125 -8.06 20.89 10.58
C VAL A 125 -7.50 19.60 10.00
N SER A 126 -6.15 19.50 9.85
CA SER A 126 -5.51 18.31 9.29
C SER A 126 -5.72 17.06 10.15
N VAL A 127 -5.57 17.19 11.47
CA VAL A 127 -5.76 16.07 12.39
C VAL A 127 -7.23 15.68 12.45
N SER A 128 -8.15 16.64 12.54
CA SER A 128 -9.59 16.36 12.55
C SER A 128 -10.03 15.66 11.26
N SER A 129 -9.56 16.12 10.11
CA SER A 129 -9.82 15.49 8.81
C SER A 129 -9.31 14.06 8.77
N TYR A 130 -8.07 13.84 9.21
CA TYR A 130 -7.46 12.50 9.29
C TYR A 130 -8.23 11.56 10.21
N LEU A 131 -8.58 12.01 11.41
CA LEU A 131 -9.36 11.19 12.37
C LEU A 131 -10.74 10.86 11.84
N THR A 132 -11.37 11.79 11.15
CA THR A 132 -12.67 11.55 10.52
C THR A 132 -12.57 10.50 9.42
N ILE A 133 -11.62 10.64 8.50
CA ILE A 133 -11.55 9.72 7.36
C ILE A 133 -11.15 8.31 7.77
N ILE A 134 -10.27 8.13 8.76
CA ILE A 134 -9.82 6.80 9.20
C ILE A 134 -10.95 5.97 9.81
N ALA A 135 -12.00 6.63 10.30
CA ALA A 135 -13.20 5.95 10.81
C ALA A 135 -14.04 5.31 9.68
N PHE A 136 -13.96 5.85 8.47
CA PHE A 136 -14.69 5.35 7.29
C PHE A 136 -13.79 4.53 6.36
N GLU A 137 -12.57 4.97 6.15
CA GLU A 137 -11.60 4.32 5.25
C GLU A 137 -10.24 4.23 5.95
N PRO A 138 -9.85 3.04 6.41
CA PRO A 138 -8.61 2.86 7.17
C PRO A 138 -7.33 2.96 6.31
N HIS A 139 -7.49 2.96 4.99
CA HIS A 139 -6.37 2.96 4.04
C HIS A 139 -6.35 4.22 3.20
N SER A 140 -5.15 4.81 3.02
CA SER A 140 -4.98 5.91 2.09
C SER A 140 -5.28 5.45 0.65
N ILE A 141 -5.60 6.39 -0.22
CA ILE A 141 -5.91 6.09 -1.63
C ILE A 141 -4.78 5.32 -2.34
N TYR A 142 -3.54 5.48 -1.92
CA TYR A 142 -2.39 4.76 -2.46
C TYR A 142 -2.27 3.33 -1.94
N SER A 143 -2.54 3.12 -0.66
CA SER A 143 -2.44 1.79 -0.03
C SER A 143 -3.68 0.93 -0.23
N MET A 144 -4.82 1.52 -0.56
CA MET A 144 -6.09 0.83 -0.77
C MET A 144 -6.00 -0.29 -1.82
N ARG A 145 -5.28 -0.07 -2.93
CA ARG A 145 -5.10 -1.08 -3.98
C ARG A 145 -4.30 -2.30 -3.49
N LEU A 146 -3.27 -2.05 -2.67
CA LEU A 146 -2.46 -3.11 -2.06
C LEU A 146 -3.24 -3.86 -0.99
N ALA A 147 -4.03 -3.12 -0.18
CA ALA A 147 -4.91 -3.70 0.82
C ALA A 147 -5.95 -4.65 0.19
N LYS A 148 -6.62 -4.22 -0.89
CA LYS A 148 -7.59 -5.06 -1.63
C LYS A 148 -6.96 -6.32 -2.25
N LYS A 149 -5.68 -6.30 -2.59
CA LYS A 149 -4.93 -7.46 -3.08
C LYS A 149 -4.36 -8.34 -1.96
N GLY A 150 -4.56 -8.00 -0.69
CA GLY A 150 -3.94 -8.68 0.45
C GLY A 150 -2.40 -8.53 0.52
N GLN A 151 -1.85 -7.59 -0.22
CA GLN A 151 -0.40 -7.35 -0.33
C GLN A 151 0.09 -6.19 0.52
N LEU A 152 -0.77 -5.62 1.37
CA LEU A 152 -0.40 -4.53 2.25
C LEU A 152 0.46 -5.05 3.41
N LEU A 153 1.75 -4.77 3.36
CA LEU A 153 2.71 -5.11 4.39
C LEU A 153 2.66 -4.06 5.50
N THR A 154 1.81 -4.28 6.50
CA THR A 154 1.80 -3.49 7.72
C THR A 154 2.81 -4.03 8.74
N HIS A 155 2.91 -3.45 9.92
CA HIS A 155 3.95 -3.60 10.96
C HIS A 155 4.59 -4.99 11.24
N HIS A 156 4.08 -6.06 10.66
CA HIS A 156 4.63 -7.42 10.81
C HIS A 156 5.24 -7.91 9.48
N LYS A 157 6.39 -7.37 9.12
CA LYS A 157 7.12 -7.73 7.88
C LYS A 157 7.34 -9.23 7.74
N ASP A 158 7.66 -9.91 8.84
CA ASP A 158 7.93 -11.35 8.85
C ASP A 158 6.69 -12.19 8.53
N LYS A 159 5.54 -11.84 9.13
CA LYS A 159 4.25 -12.49 8.80
C LYS A 159 3.82 -12.22 7.36
N ALA A 160 4.11 -11.03 6.86
CA ALA A 160 3.78 -10.65 5.50
C ALA A 160 4.57 -11.45 4.46
N VAL A 161 5.86 -11.68 4.70
CA VAL A 161 6.69 -12.53 3.83
C VAL A 161 6.10 -13.94 3.78
N LEU A 162 5.77 -14.52 4.93
CA LEU A 162 5.15 -15.85 5.00
C LEU A 162 3.80 -15.93 4.28
N THR A 163 2.98 -14.86 4.36
CA THR A 163 1.67 -14.81 3.69
C THR A 163 1.80 -14.71 2.17
N LEU A 164 2.84 -14.04 1.67
CA LEU A 164 3.11 -13.88 0.24
C LEU A 164 3.89 -15.06 -0.36
N MET A 165 4.55 -15.86 0.47
CA MET A 165 5.27 -17.05 0.03
C MET A 165 4.27 -18.11 -0.42
N LYS A 166 4.34 -18.46 -1.69
CA LYS A 166 3.62 -19.63 -2.21
C LYS A 166 4.38 -20.90 -1.80
N MET A 167 3.66 -21.85 -1.25
CA MET A 167 4.23 -23.15 -0.84
C MET A 167 5.01 -23.83 -1.99
N GLU A 168 4.53 -23.69 -3.22
CA GLU A 168 5.17 -24.22 -4.43
C GLU A 168 6.61 -23.73 -4.66
N ASN A 169 6.94 -22.51 -4.18
CA ASN A 169 8.27 -21.92 -4.32
C ASN A 169 9.23 -22.31 -3.18
N VAL A 170 8.69 -22.88 -2.11
CA VAL A 170 9.44 -23.26 -0.90
C VAL A 170 9.64 -24.76 -0.82
N VAL A 171 8.71 -25.51 -1.44
CA VAL A 171 8.81 -26.97 -1.48
C VAL A 171 10.02 -27.37 -2.31
N GLU A 172 10.88 -28.12 -1.66
CA GLU A 172 12.07 -28.70 -2.29
C GLU A 172 11.64 -29.76 -3.30
N LYS A 173 12.16 -29.67 -4.51
CA LYS A 173 11.86 -30.61 -5.62
C LYS A 173 13.07 -31.42 -6.06
N ASP A 174 14.26 -31.03 -5.58
CA ASP A 174 15.50 -31.71 -5.91
C ASP A 174 15.80 -32.77 -4.84
N PHE A 175 15.26 -33.96 -5.05
CA PHE A 175 15.52 -35.13 -4.22
C PHE A 175 15.70 -36.39 -5.06
N VAL A 176 16.51 -37.32 -4.57
CA VAL A 176 16.75 -38.61 -5.20
C VAL A 176 15.76 -39.62 -4.63
N VAL A 177 15.01 -40.25 -5.51
CA VAL A 177 14.06 -41.30 -5.15
C VAL A 177 14.80 -42.63 -5.13
N VAL A 178 14.49 -43.47 -4.13
CA VAL A 178 15.02 -44.82 -3.99
C VAL A 178 13.88 -45.84 -4.02
N HIS A 179 14.20 -47.09 -4.29
CA HIS A 179 13.22 -48.16 -4.41
C HIS A 179 13.44 -49.26 -3.35
N PRO A 180 12.37 -49.97 -2.88
CA PRO A 180 12.48 -50.96 -1.83
C PRO A 180 13.43 -52.10 -2.11
N GLU A 181 13.60 -52.44 -3.42
CA GLU A 181 14.42 -53.55 -3.91
C GLU A 181 15.93 -53.23 -3.92
N MET A 182 16.30 -51.94 -3.86
CA MET A 182 17.70 -51.51 -3.85
C MET A 182 18.46 -52.07 -2.64
N ASP A 183 19.69 -52.48 -2.85
CA ASP A 183 20.57 -52.87 -1.76
C ASP A 183 21.23 -51.64 -1.10
N LEU A 184 21.86 -51.84 0.06
CA LEU A 184 22.54 -50.78 0.81
C LEU A 184 23.66 -50.13 -0.03
N GLY A 185 24.34 -50.90 -0.92
CA GLY A 185 25.40 -50.38 -1.76
C GLY A 185 24.88 -49.42 -2.85
N GLU A 186 23.73 -49.73 -3.42
CA GLU A 186 23.03 -48.84 -4.39
C GLU A 186 22.48 -47.59 -3.68
N LEU A 187 21.95 -47.77 -2.47
CA LEU A 187 21.51 -46.65 -1.64
C LEU A 187 22.66 -45.69 -1.30
N VAL A 188 23.81 -46.20 -0.93
CA VAL A 188 25.00 -45.39 -0.64
C VAL A 188 25.47 -44.63 -1.88
N LYS A 189 25.40 -45.20 -3.06
CA LYS A 189 25.69 -44.47 -4.32
C LYS A 189 24.68 -43.36 -4.60
N ALA A 190 23.40 -43.61 -4.37
CA ALA A 190 22.35 -42.60 -4.47
C ALA A 190 22.59 -41.45 -3.48
N ILE A 191 22.97 -41.73 -2.26
CA ILE A 191 23.32 -40.75 -1.23
C ILE A 191 24.53 -39.94 -1.64
N ALA A 192 25.59 -40.58 -2.17
CA ALA A 192 26.80 -39.89 -2.61
C ALA A 192 26.56 -38.93 -3.78
N ALA A 193 25.55 -39.18 -4.60
CA ALA A 193 25.11 -38.31 -5.70
C ALA A 193 24.13 -37.20 -5.26
N SER A 194 23.63 -37.27 -4.02
CA SER A 194 22.63 -36.32 -3.50
C SER A 194 23.26 -35.38 -2.47
N HIS A 195 22.67 -34.18 -2.37
CA HIS A 195 23.00 -33.22 -1.30
C HIS A 195 21.94 -33.23 -0.19
N ARG A 196 21.08 -34.25 -0.16
CA ARG A 196 19.94 -34.33 0.78
C ARG A 196 20.11 -35.43 1.81
N ASN A 197 19.43 -35.27 2.94
CA ASN A 197 19.49 -36.19 4.06
C ASN A 197 18.26 -37.09 4.17
N VAL A 198 17.24 -36.84 3.31
CA VAL A 198 15.97 -37.59 3.28
C VAL A 198 15.77 -38.17 1.89
N PHE A 199 15.53 -39.47 1.83
CA PHE A 199 15.38 -40.23 0.60
C PHE A 199 13.99 -40.87 0.58
N PRO A 200 13.06 -40.37 -0.26
CA PRO A 200 11.75 -40.99 -0.41
C PRO A 200 11.87 -42.36 -1.08
N VAL A 201 11.19 -43.34 -0.52
CA VAL A 201 11.11 -44.68 -1.06
C VAL A 201 9.79 -44.85 -1.79
N THR A 202 9.87 -45.07 -3.10
CA THR A 202 8.67 -45.23 -3.93
C THR A 202 8.63 -46.58 -4.59
N ASP A 203 7.40 -47.08 -4.85
CA ASP A 203 7.21 -48.26 -5.70
C ASP A 203 7.61 -47.94 -7.14
N LYS A 204 8.41 -48.81 -7.74
CA LYS A 204 8.92 -48.63 -9.09
C LYS A 204 7.81 -48.67 -10.16
N LYS A 205 6.66 -49.34 -9.86
CA LYS A 205 5.54 -49.53 -10.82
C LYS A 205 4.45 -48.48 -10.67
N THR A 206 4.07 -48.18 -9.42
CA THR A 206 2.95 -47.26 -9.13
C THR A 206 3.44 -45.83 -8.85
N GLY A 207 4.72 -45.64 -8.47
CA GLY A 207 5.24 -44.35 -8.06
C GLY A 207 4.72 -43.90 -6.68
N GLU A 208 3.99 -44.74 -5.96
CA GLU A 208 3.46 -44.41 -4.65
C GLU A 208 4.58 -44.36 -3.62
N LEU A 209 4.47 -43.41 -2.69
CA LEU A 209 5.38 -43.28 -1.56
C LEU A 209 5.11 -44.40 -0.55
N LEU A 210 6.11 -45.25 -0.33
CA LEU A 210 6.05 -46.37 0.61
C LEU A 210 6.65 -46.04 1.96
N GLY A 211 7.60 -45.10 2.02
CA GLY A 211 8.25 -44.69 3.22
C GLY A 211 9.40 -43.73 2.93
N ILE A 212 10.22 -43.45 3.93
CA ILE A 212 11.40 -42.60 3.83
C ILE A 212 12.62 -43.28 4.46
N VAL A 213 13.79 -43.00 3.91
CA VAL A 213 15.07 -43.35 4.55
C VAL A 213 15.77 -42.06 4.93
N LEU A 214 16.19 -41.96 6.19
CA LEU A 214 16.99 -40.85 6.69
C LEU A 214 18.48 -41.23 6.65
N LEU A 215 19.32 -40.26 6.28
CA LEU A 215 20.77 -40.47 6.30
C LEU A 215 21.26 -40.87 7.70
N ASP A 216 20.63 -40.33 8.75
CA ASP A 216 21.02 -40.63 10.13
C ASP A 216 20.80 -42.10 10.51
N ASP A 217 19.74 -42.73 10.00
CA ASP A 217 19.42 -44.13 10.29
C ASP A 217 20.44 -45.12 9.70
N ILE A 218 21.05 -44.75 8.61
CA ILE A 218 22.00 -45.58 7.87
C ILE A 218 23.47 -45.20 8.10
N ARG A 219 23.72 -44.07 8.74
CA ARG A 219 25.08 -43.52 8.95
C ARG A 219 26.07 -44.55 9.56
N ASN A 220 25.61 -45.39 10.48
CA ASN A 220 26.43 -46.36 11.16
C ASN A 220 26.80 -47.57 10.30
N ILE A 221 26.02 -47.87 9.24
CA ILE A 221 26.18 -49.05 8.41
C ILE A 221 26.67 -48.75 6.99
N MET A 222 26.50 -47.48 6.52
CA MET A 222 26.83 -47.07 5.15
C MET A 222 28.32 -47.22 4.78
N PHE A 223 29.22 -47.21 5.77
CA PHE A 223 30.66 -47.38 5.54
C PHE A 223 31.14 -48.83 5.63
N ARG A 224 30.22 -49.79 5.94
CA ARG A 224 30.58 -51.22 6.08
C ARG A 224 30.21 -51.95 4.77
N GLN A 225 31.19 -52.12 3.90
CA GLN A 225 30.98 -52.75 2.58
C GLN A 225 30.45 -54.19 2.69
N GLU A 226 30.78 -54.90 3.80
CA GLU A 226 30.30 -56.25 4.09
C GLU A 226 28.78 -56.36 4.22
N LEU A 227 28.12 -55.24 4.50
CA LEU A 227 26.67 -55.18 4.72
C LEU A 227 25.90 -54.78 3.47
N TYR A 228 26.57 -54.41 2.38
CA TYR A 228 25.93 -53.83 1.18
C TYR A 228 24.88 -54.77 0.58
N HIS A 229 25.14 -56.05 0.51
CA HIS A 229 24.19 -57.04 -0.03
C HIS A 229 23.29 -57.68 1.03
N ARG A 230 23.45 -57.33 2.33
CA ARG A 230 22.65 -57.90 3.41
C ARG A 230 21.39 -57.12 3.75
N PHE A 231 21.41 -55.81 3.47
CA PHE A 231 20.31 -54.94 3.79
C PHE A 231 19.70 -54.36 2.50
N THR A 232 18.38 -54.39 2.43
CA THR A 232 17.61 -53.75 1.39
C THR A 232 16.95 -52.48 1.93
N VAL A 233 16.64 -51.53 1.06
CA VAL A 233 15.94 -50.28 1.40
C VAL A 233 14.63 -50.57 2.14
N ASN A 234 13.93 -51.63 1.77
CA ASN A 234 12.68 -52.04 2.43
C ASN A 234 12.83 -52.35 3.94
N LYS A 235 14.02 -52.80 4.38
CA LYS A 235 14.33 -53.04 5.81
C LYS A 235 14.81 -51.80 6.55
N LEU A 236 15.25 -50.78 5.84
CA LEU A 236 15.85 -49.57 6.38
C LEU A 236 14.90 -48.38 6.36
N MET A 237 13.82 -48.46 5.58
CA MET A 237 12.83 -47.41 5.51
C MET A 237 11.93 -47.36 6.73
N THR A 238 11.48 -46.15 7.04
CA THR A 238 10.41 -45.90 7.99
C THR A 238 9.13 -45.62 7.17
N SER A 239 8.10 -46.40 7.41
CA SER A 239 6.78 -46.31 6.73
C SER A 239 5.79 -45.47 7.53
#